data_3fea0200bcd9ea4c8e4ce2f49d033eeb
#
_entry.id   3fea0200bcd9ea4c8e4ce2f49d033eeb
#
_cell.length_a   1.000
_cell.length_b   1.000
_cell.length_c   1.000
_cell.angle_alpha   90.00
_cell.angle_beta   90.00
_cell.angle_gamma   90.00
#
_symmetry.space_group_name_H-M   'P 1'
#
loop_
_entity.id
_entity.type
_entity.pdbx_description
1 polymer ?
#
loop_
_entity_poly.entity_id
_entity_poly.type
_entity_poly.pdbx_seq_one_letter_code
_entity_poly.pdbx_strand_id
1 'polypeptide(L)' 'MTTQTIRSEITGTVWKIVVQPGTALQADDTIMILESMKMEIPVVAPEDGRVLELLVAEGAAGREGQELARFEEA' A
#
# COMPACT_ATOMS: atom_id res chain seq x y z
N MET A 1 7.89 16.69 -8.38
CA MET A 1 7.29 15.39 -8.14
C MET A 1 6.39 15.49 -6.95
N THR A 2 5.25 14.84 -7.02
CA THR A 2 4.24 14.94 -5.98
C THR A 2 4.30 13.73 -5.08
N THR A 3 4.24 13.95 -3.77
CA THR A 3 4.19 12.88 -2.79
C THR A 3 2.76 12.76 -2.28
N GLN A 4 2.29 11.53 -2.17
CA GLN A 4 0.96 11.28 -1.62
C GLN A 4 1.02 10.11 -0.64
N THR A 5 0.00 10.03 0.20
CA THR A 5 -0.13 8.94 1.16
C THR A 5 -1.14 7.93 0.62
N ILE A 6 -0.73 6.67 0.59
CA ILE A 6 -1.62 5.56 0.23
C ILE A 6 -2.35 5.16 1.50
N ARG A 7 -3.68 5.17 1.45
CA ARG A 7 -4.53 4.85 2.60
C ARG A 7 -5.34 3.60 2.34
N SER A 8 -5.69 2.90 3.42
CA SER A 8 -6.56 1.75 3.33
C SER A 8 -7.99 2.19 3.05
N GLU A 9 -8.64 1.52 2.11
CA GLU A 9 -10.04 1.76 1.83
C GLU A 9 -10.95 0.82 2.60
N ILE A 10 -10.36 -0.10 3.36
CA ILE A 10 -11.11 -1.11 4.11
C ILE A 10 -10.49 -1.28 5.49
N THR A 11 -11.24 -1.94 6.38
CA THR A 11 -10.71 -2.40 7.65
C THR A 11 -10.33 -3.87 7.51
N GLY A 12 -9.07 -4.18 7.77
CA GLY A 12 -8.56 -5.55 7.63
C GLY A 12 -7.17 -5.68 8.23
N THR A 13 -6.44 -6.68 7.80
CA THR A 13 -5.08 -6.96 8.27
C THR A 13 -4.13 -6.89 7.09
N VAL A 14 -2.94 -6.33 7.31
CA VAL A 14 -1.89 -6.35 6.29
C VAL A 14 -1.37 -7.79 6.22
N TRP A 15 -1.78 -8.50 5.17
CA TRP A 15 -1.41 -9.91 5.02
C TRP A 15 -0.01 -10.05 4.45
N LYS A 16 0.30 -9.27 3.43
CA LYS A 16 1.62 -9.36 2.78
C LYS A 16 2.00 -8.03 2.18
N ILE A 17 3.27 -7.66 2.35
CA ILE A 17 3.86 -6.49 1.70
C ILE A 17 4.70 -7.01 0.55
N VAL A 18 4.40 -6.57 -0.67
CA VAL A 18 4.97 -7.12 -1.90
C VAL A 18 6.18 -6.33 -2.37
N VAL A 19 6.28 -5.06 -1.97
CA VAL A 19 7.37 -4.18 -2.43
C VAL A 19 8.13 -3.61 -1.25
N GLN A 20 9.34 -3.13 -1.53
CA GLN A 20 10.17 -2.45 -0.55
C GLN A 20 10.29 -0.97 -0.90
N PRO A 21 10.60 -0.11 0.09
CA PRO A 21 10.83 1.31 -0.19
C PRO A 21 11.90 1.49 -1.27
N GLY A 22 11.66 2.42 -2.18
CA GLY A 22 12.56 2.70 -3.28
C GLY A 22 12.29 1.91 -4.55
N THR A 23 11.38 0.93 -4.49
CA THR A 23 11.04 0.13 -5.67
C THR A 23 10.25 0.97 -6.66
N ALA A 24 10.68 0.98 -7.92
CA ALA A 24 9.93 1.66 -8.98
C ALA A 24 8.71 0.82 -9.34
N LEU A 25 7.59 1.50 -9.49
CA LEU A 25 6.31 0.86 -9.77
C LEU A 25 5.61 1.53 -10.94
N GLN A 26 4.82 0.75 -11.65
CA GLN A 26 3.90 1.27 -12.64
C GLN A 26 2.52 1.35 -12.02
N ALA A 27 1.66 2.18 -12.62
CA ALA A 27 0.27 2.28 -12.18
C ALA A 27 -0.34 0.87 -12.09
N ASP A 28 -1.12 0.62 -11.05
CA ASP A 28 -1.80 -0.64 -10.78
C ASP A 28 -0.90 -1.79 -10.31
N ASP A 29 0.42 -1.57 -10.17
CA ASP A 29 1.27 -2.58 -9.55
C ASP A 29 0.88 -2.74 -8.08
N THR A 30 0.88 -3.97 -7.59
CA THR A 30 0.49 -4.26 -6.22
C THR A 30 1.58 -3.84 -5.25
N ILE A 31 1.22 -3.05 -4.23
CA ILE A 31 2.12 -2.62 -3.17
C ILE A 31 2.05 -3.58 -2.00
N MET A 32 0.85 -3.92 -1.58
CA MET A 32 0.62 -4.86 -0.49
C MET A 32 -0.77 -5.48 -0.65
N ILE A 33 -1.02 -6.53 0.12
CA ILE A 33 -2.31 -7.22 0.09
C ILE A 33 -2.89 -7.17 1.49
N LEU A 34 -4.13 -6.70 1.59
CA LEU A 34 -4.89 -6.69 2.84
C LEU A 34 -5.86 -7.85 2.83
N GLU A 35 -6.10 -8.42 4.01
CA GLU A 35 -7.12 -9.46 4.17
C GLU A 35 -8.27 -8.91 4.98
N SER A 36 -9.47 -9.05 4.46
CA SER A 36 -10.68 -8.65 5.14
C SER A 36 -11.77 -9.66 4.83
N MET A 37 -12.37 -10.22 5.87
CA MET A 37 -13.47 -11.18 5.72
C MET A 37 -13.11 -12.33 4.79
N LYS A 38 -11.88 -12.86 4.93
CA LYS A 38 -11.36 -13.97 4.12
C LYS A 38 -11.16 -13.63 2.64
N MET A 39 -11.16 -12.34 2.31
CA MET A 39 -10.88 -11.87 0.95
C MET A 39 -9.53 -11.16 0.93
N GLU A 40 -8.77 -11.41 -0.12
CA GLU A 40 -7.50 -10.72 -0.34
C GLU A 40 -7.76 -9.51 -1.22
N ILE A 41 -7.38 -8.35 -0.71
CA ILE A 41 -7.65 -7.09 -1.41
C ILE A 41 -6.31 -6.40 -1.68
N PRO A 42 -5.92 -6.25 -2.95
CA PRO A 42 -4.64 -5.62 -3.27
C PRO A 42 -4.71 -4.11 -3.10
N VAL A 43 -3.64 -3.54 -2.55
CA VAL A 43 -3.43 -2.10 -2.54
C VAL A 43 -2.45 -1.83 -3.67
N VAL A 44 -2.87 -1.04 -4.64
CA VAL A 44 -2.10 -0.84 -5.86
C VAL A 44 -1.57 0.59 -5.97
N ALA A 45 -0.53 0.76 -6.78
CA ALA A 45 0.03 2.06 -7.05
C ALA A 45 -0.99 2.90 -7.85
N PRO A 46 -1.21 4.15 -7.43
CA PRO A 46 -2.19 5.01 -8.13
C PRO A 46 -1.71 5.47 -9.49
N GLU A 47 -0.40 5.47 -9.69
CA GLU A 47 0.23 5.89 -10.95
C GLU A 47 1.68 5.43 -10.95
N ASP A 48 2.41 5.72 -12.01
CA ASP A 48 3.83 5.39 -12.07
C ASP A 48 4.57 6.18 -11.00
N GLY A 49 5.51 5.54 -10.31
CA GLY A 49 6.28 6.17 -9.26
C GLY A 49 6.99 5.15 -8.39
N ARG A 50 7.12 5.46 -7.11
CA ARG A 50 7.77 4.56 -6.17
C ARG A 50 7.26 4.77 -4.75
N VAL A 51 7.40 3.73 -3.94
CA VAL A 51 7.11 3.81 -2.51
C VAL A 51 8.31 4.45 -1.82
N LEU A 52 8.06 5.52 -1.06
CA LEU A 52 9.11 6.19 -0.28
C LEU A 52 9.32 5.49 1.05
N GLU A 53 8.24 5.11 1.72
CA GLU A 53 8.33 4.38 2.97
C GLU A 53 7.04 3.61 3.21
N LEU A 54 7.15 2.55 3.99
CA LEU A 54 6.01 1.76 4.44
C LEU A 54 5.68 2.18 5.86
N LEU A 55 4.42 2.46 6.12
CA LEU A 55 3.96 2.96 7.41
C LEU A 55 3.34 1.87 8.28
N VAL A 56 3.24 0.66 7.74
CA VAL A 56 2.70 -0.51 8.43
C VAL A 56 3.60 -1.71 8.16
N ALA A 57 3.46 -2.76 8.97
CA ALA A 57 4.21 -4.00 8.82
C ALA A 57 3.24 -5.14 8.52
N GLU A 58 3.76 -6.24 7.98
CA GLU A 58 2.95 -7.45 7.78
C GLU A 58 2.40 -7.90 9.13
N GLY A 59 1.14 -8.29 9.13
CA GLY A 59 0.44 -8.70 10.33
C GLY A 59 -0.21 -7.56 11.09
N ALA A 60 0.04 -6.32 10.72
CA ALA A 60 -0.56 -5.18 11.42
C ALA A 60 -2.03 -5.04 11.04
N ALA A 61 -2.84 -4.57 12.00
CA ALA A 61 -4.23 -4.24 11.72
C ALA A 61 -4.27 -2.93 10.93
N GLY A 62 -5.09 -2.89 9.89
CA GLY A 62 -5.32 -1.70 9.11
C GLY A 62 -6.78 -1.31 9.19
N ARG A 63 -7.05 -0.06 9.53
CA ARG A 63 -8.42 0.48 9.58
C ARG A 63 -8.68 1.29 8.33
N GLU A 64 -9.93 1.41 7.96
CA GLU A 64 -10.31 2.28 6.87
C GLU A 64 -9.75 3.68 7.11
N GLY A 65 -9.08 4.23 6.10
CA GLY A 65 -8.44 5.55 6.20
C GLY A 65 -7.04 5.54 6.79
N GLN A 66 -6.57 4.39 7.28
CA GLN A 66 -5.23 4.32 7.85
C GLN A 66 -4.15 4.49 6.79
N GLU A 67 -3.11 5.24 7.14
CA GLU A 67 -1.98 5.45 6.25
C GLU A 67 -1.17 4.16 6.12
N LEU A 68 -0.96 3.70 4.90
CA LEU A 68 -0.25 2.45 4.63
C LEU A 68 1.16 2.69 4.12
N ALA A 69 1.33 3.67 3.26
CA ALA A 69 2.62 3.95 2.63
C ALA A 69 2.67 5.38 2.12
N ARG A 70 3.88 5.90 1.97
CA ARG A 70 4.09 7.17 1.27
C ARG A 70 4.62 6.87 -0.11
N PHE A 71 4.07 7.55 -1.10
CA PHE A 71 4.31 7.28 -2.50
C PHE A 71 4.71 8.57 -3.21
N GLU A 72 5.70 8.47 -4.09
CA GLU A 72 6.14 9.61 -4.91
C GLU A 72 5.85 9.30 -6.37
N GLU A 73 5.16 10.22 -7.06
CA GLU A 73 4.92 10.10 -8.49
C GLU A 73 6.20 10.25 -9.28
N ALA A 74 6.27 9.52 -10.35
CA ALA A 74 7.38 9.65 -11.29
C ALA A 74 7.32 10.98 -12.03
#